data_fd7a4051f322329274d61701ceba1b2e
#
_entry.id   fd7a4051f322329274d61701ceba1b2e
#
_cell.length_a   1.000
_cell.length_b   1.000
_cell.length_c   1.000
_cell.angle_alpha   90.00
_cell.angle_beta   90.00
_cell.angle_gamma   90.00
#
_symmetry.space_group_name_H-M   'P 1'
#
loop_
_entity.id
_entity.type
_entity.pdbx_description
1 polymer ?
#
loop_
_entity_poly.entity_id
_entity_poly.type
_entity_poly.pdbx_seq_one_letter_code
_entity_poly.pdbx_strand_id
1 'polypeptide(L)'
;MKKALCVCLSLAIAGSVFAGCSREQTPEEIEAASLAAVTQEEQATGMKRLDSPNLTDYEKPLANFVSGIQAKDAAKIATALGSVDIFGDTLDGWIVSNNYESLQTKDLHDIKIQSSKDGKVATINVFFEEPNEDKSNFVEYKSDFDGKEWDITPPTGLSTDYTFYAPVNSVSINDVDMSTYAASDSNYGYAFSLPRVIETDSSPDCVLNTSLGKYSGKIINASTSSYGSTIPIAMAVFTEDQKKEINQYFVDCANSVFDMMRTGADRDSYSAYLLDSNAVSAIFDVDGDDKQTAIANEANAVSRIEVLSAESVAGYPDAYIYHFSSSDSITMNIRYNAVLSSGECHRCAAVTMTYTNGSWKIAKINSTNSLFTNLTAFNPEW
;
A
#
# COMPACT_ATOMS: atom_id res chain seq x y z
N MET A 1 37.45 -43.39 -4.86
CA MET A 1 38.53 -43.16 -3.89
C MET A 1 38.35 -41.83 -3.09
N LYS A 2 37.79 -40.77 -3.67
CA LYS A 2 37.62 -39.48 -2.96
C LYS A 2 36.54 -39.51 -1.84
N LYS A 3 35.47 -40.30 -2.00
CA LYS A 3 34.43 -40.45 -0.93
C LYS A 3 34.95 -41.11 0.36
N ALA A 4 35.96 -41.96 0.24
CA ALA A 4 36.61 -42.59 1.39
C ALA A 4 37.50 -41.60 2.18
N LEU A 5 38.00 -40.54 1.53
CA LEU A 5 38.88 -39.57 2.17
C LEU A 5 38.10 -38.59 3.09
N CYS A 6 36.91 -38.16 2.68
CA CYS A 6 36.06 -37.30 3.51
C CYS A 6 35.51 -38.01 4.77
N VAL A 7 35.11 -39.26 4.64
CA VAL A 7 34.68 -40.07 5.79
C VAL A 7 35.85 -40.38 6.72
N CYS A 8 37.05 -40.56 6.18
CA CYS A 8 38.25 -40.80 6.98
C CYS A 8 38.69 -39.51 7.71
N LEU A 9 38.47 -38.32 7.14
CA LEU A 9 38.84 -37.06 7.80
C LEU A 9 37.87 -36.73 8.98
N SER A 10 36.58 -36.92 8.78
CA SER A 10 35.58 -36.76 9.83
C SER A 10 35.77 -37.78 10.96
N LEU A 11 36.14 -39.02 10.66
CA LEU A 11 36.47 -40.02 11.65
C LEU A 11 37.83 -39.78 12.36
N ALA A 12 38.79 -39.15 11.67
CA ALA A 12 40.10 -38.81 12.27
C ALA A 12 39.96 -37.64 13.28
N ILE A 13 39.09 -36.68 13.02
CA ILE A 13 38.84 -35.58 13.93
C ILE A 13 38.06 -36.11 15.17
N ALA A 14 37.05 -36.94 14.98
CA ALA A 14 36.35 -37.61 16.08
C ALA A 14 37.29 -38.53 16.88
N GLY A 15 38.23 -39.24 16.20
CA GLY A 15 39.21 -40.13 16.84
C GLY A 15 40.26 -39.41 17.68
N SER A 16 40.68 -38.20 17.30
CA SER A 16 41.69 -37.45 18.08
C SER A 16 41.12 -36.75 19.32
N VAL A 17 39.83 -36.53 19.37
CA VAL A 17 39.14 -35.96 20.54
C VAL A 17 38.86 -37.04 21.59
N PHE A 18 38.74 -38.34 21.17
CA PHE A 18 38.46 -39.46 22.09
C PHE A 18 39.71 -40.07 22.77
N ALA A 19 40.93 -39.67 22.40
CA ALA A 19 42.16 -40.29 22.90
C ALA A 19 42.70 -39.63 24.21
N GLY A 20 41.97 -38.69 24.81
CA GLY A 20 42.41 -38.06 26.04
C GLY A 20 41.30 -37.89 27.04
N CYS A 21 41.30 -38.73 28.10
CA CYS A 21 40.57 -38.65 29.35
C CYS A 21 39.02 -38.49 29.28
N SER A 22 38.34 -39.36 29.98
CA SER A 22 36.89 -39.43 30.25
C SER A 22 36.32 -38.22 31.01
N ARG A 23 36.46 -37.01 30.46
CA ARG A 23 35.77 -35.83 30.94
C ARG A 23 34.56 -35.62 30.00
N GLU A 24 33.36 -35.60 30.54
CA GLU A 24 32.17 -35.15 29.79
C GLU A 24 32.46 -33.76 29.26
N GLN A 25 32.36 -33.60 27.93
CA GLN A 25 32.49 -32.30 27.27
C GLN A 25 31.30 -31.44 27.67
N THR A 26 31.56 -30.18 27.99
CA THR A 26 30.50 -29.21 28.20
C THR A 26 29.79 -28.88 26.89
N PRO A 27 28.52 -28.45 26.91
CA PRO A 27 27.81 -27.99 25.69
C PRO A 27 28.62 -26.98 24.88
N GLU A 28 29.36 -26.08 25.56
CA GLU A 28 30.21 -25.04 24.95
C GLU A 28 31.42 -25.66 24.21
N GLU A 29 32.03 -26.71 24.78
CA GLU A 29 33.16 -27.44 24.14
C GLU A 29 32.68 -28.20 22.90
N ILE A 30 31.47 -28.76 22.92
CA ILE A 30 30.87 -29.46 21.76
C ILE A 30 30.54 -28.44 20.67
N GLU A 31 29.97 -27.31 21.02
CA GLU A 31 29.66 -26.23 20.08
C GLU A 31 30.92 -25.66 19.43
N ALA A 32 31.95 -25.38 20.20
CA ALA A 32 33.25 -24.91 19.69
C ALA A 32 33.94 -25.93 18.74
N ALA A 33 33.86 -27.22 19.06
CA ALA A 33 34.39 -28.25 18.21
C ALA A 33 33.61 -28.39 16.90
N SER A 34 32.28 -28.27 16.94
CA SER A 34 31.42 -28.27 15.76
C SER A 34 31.71 -27.06 14.85
N LEU A 35 31.83 -25.87 15.44
CA LEU A 35 32.17 -24.65 14.72
C LEU A 35 33.57 -24.76 14.04
N ALA A 36 34.55 -25.31 14.74
CA ALA A 36 35.87 -25.51 14.19
C ALA A 36 35.87 -26.51 12.99
N ALA A 37 35.05 -27.55 13.08
CA ALA A 37 34.93 -28.56 12.01
C ALA A 37 34.26 -27.93 10.77
N VAL A 38 33.20 -27.13 10.94
CA VAL A 38 32.55 -26.39 9.83
C VAL A 38 33.55 -25.45 9.17
N THR A 39 34.28 -24.66 9.95
CA THR A 39 35.25 -23.70 9.43
C THR A 39 36.36 -24.43 8.62
N GLN A 40 36.82 -25.59 9.07
CA GLN A 40 37.83 -26.40 8.39
C GLN A 40 37.32 -26.97 7.07
N GLU A 41 36.05 -27.43 7.03
CA GLU A 41 35.42 -27.92 5.79
C GLU A 41 35.29 -26.78 4.77
N GLU A 42 34.84 -25.62 5.19
CA GLU A 42 34.68 -24.44 4.34
C GLU A 42 36.02 -23.96 3.76
N GLN A 43 37.09 -23.98 4.55
CA GLN A 43 38.45 -23.66 4.06
C GLN A 43 38.94 -24.68 3.05
N ALA A 44 38.65 -25.94 3.26
CA ALA A 44 39.12 -27.03 2.37
C ALA A 44 38.38 -27.05 1.04
N THR A 45 37.11 -26.72 1.02
CA THR A 45 36.25 -26.76 -0.17
C THR A 45 36.16 -25.39 -0.89
N GLY A 46 36.44 -24.29 -0.20
CA GLY A 46 36.22 -22.92 -0.67
C GLY A 46 34.74 -22.60 -0.85
N MET A 47 33.85 -23.35 -0.16
CA MET A 47 32.42 -23.17 -0.16
C MET A 47 31.91 -23.10 1.25
N LYS A 48 30.88 -22.30 1.48
CA LYS A 48 30.14 -22.21 2.75
C LYS A 48 28.77 -22.88 2.61
N ARG A 49 28.25 -23.36 3.72
CA ARG A 49 26.84 -23.74 3.81
C ARG A 49 26.01 -22.50 4.08
N LEU A 50 24.76 -22.50 3.64
CA LEU A 50 23.89 -21.31 3.81
C LEU A 50 23.45 -21.10 5.27
N ASP A 51 23.57 -22.09 6.15
CA ASP A 51 23.40 -22.00 7.61
C ASP A 51 24.72 -21.75 8.35
N SER A 52 25.84 -21.49 7.64
CA SER A 52 27.15 -21.30 8.27
C SER A 52 27.16 -20.07 9.19
N PRO A 53 27.75 -20.18 10.39
CA PRO A 53 27.99 -19.02 11.25
C PRO A 53 29.05 -18.06 10.68
N ASN A 54 29.80 -18.47 9.67
CA ASN A 54 30.85 -17.69 9.02
C ASN A 54 30.36 -16.90 7.81
N LEU A 55 29.04 -16.78 7.60
CA LEU A 55 28.49 -15.94 6.52
C LEU A 55 28.92 -14.49 6.68
N THR A 56 29.39 -13.90 5.60
CA THR A 56 29.70 -12.48 5.51
C THR A 56 28.43 -11.65 5.43
N ASP A 57 28.54 -10.33 5.64
CA ASP A 57 27.38 -9.44 5.61
C ASP A 57 26.67 -9.43 4.27
N TYR A 58 27.38 -9.64 3.14
CA TYR A 58 26.78 -9.74 1.82
C TYR A 58 26.22 -11.15 1.47
N GLU A 59 26.49 -12.18 2.28
CA GLU A 59 25.92 -13.53 2.14
C GLU A 59 24.67 -13.73 3.01
N LYS A 60 24.59 -13.04 4.16
CA LYS A 60 23.45 -13.12 5.08
C LYS A 60 22.09 -12.80 4.46
N PRO A 61 21.94 -11.81 3.56
CA PRO A 61 20.66 -11.56 2.90
C PRO A 61 20.14 -12.77 2.13
N LEU A 62 21.01 -13.55 1.48
CA LEU A 62 20.59 -14.79 0.81
C LEU A 62 20.05 -15.82 1.79
N ALA A 63 20.71 -16.04 2.93
CA ALA A 63 20.22 -16.94 3.97
C ALA A 63 18.87 -16.48 4.55
N ASN A 64 18.69 -15.19 4.73
CA ASN A 64 17.43 -14.60 5.17
C ASN A 64 16.34 -14.79 4.11
N PHE A 65 16.64 -14.55 2.84
CA PHE A 65 15.73 -14.77 1.72
C PHE A 65 15.23 -16.21 1.67
N VAL A 66 16.15 -17.18 1.63
CA VAL A 66 15.78 -18.61 1.57
C VAL A 66 14.98 -19.03 2.80
N SER A 67 15.42 -18.67 4.00
CA SER A 67 14.68 -19.00 5.22
C SER A 67 13.32 -18.29 5.31
N GLY A 68 13.16 -17.10 4.73
CA GLY A 68 11.89 -16.39 4.58
C GLY A 68 10.92 -17.17 3.67
N ILE A 69 11.40 -17.69 2.53
CA ILE A 69 10.60 -18.53 1.62
C ILE A 69 10.16 -19.82 2.33
N GLN A 70 11.05 -20.46 3.08
CA GLN A 70 10.75 -21.69 3.83
C GLN A 70 9.68 -21.47 4.91
N ALA A 71 9.80 -20.36 5.62
CA ALA A 71 8.86 -19.96 6.66
C ALA A 71 7.57 -19.31 6.12
N LYS A 72 7.50 -19.00 4.81
CA LYS A 72 6.47 -18.14 4.20
C LYS A 72 6.34 -16.79 4.91
N ASP A 73 7.48 -16.21 5.27
CA ASP A 73 7.59 -14.95 5.98
C ASP A 73 7.89 -13.83 4.97
N ALA A 74 6.82 -13.15 4.54
CA ALA A 74 6.89 -12.07 3.56
C ALA A 74 7.76 -10.89 4.02
N ALA A 75 7.69 -10.53 5.30
CA ALA A 75 8.48 -9.43 5.85
C ALA A 75 9.98 -9.76 5.85
N LYS A 76 10.34 -11.00 6.15
CA LYS A 76 11.72 -11.48 6.10
C LYS A 76 12.27 -11.52 4.68
N ILE A 77 11.45 -11.96 3.70
CA ILE A 77 11.80 -11.92 2.29
C ILE A 77 12.01 -10.47 1.84
N ALA A 78 11.07 -9.58 2.14
CA ALA A 78 11.15 -8.18 1.77
C ALA A 78 12.40 -7.50 2.35
N THR A 79 12.71 -7.74 3.63
CA THR A 79 13.92 -7.24 4.27
C THR A 79 15.18 -7.73 3.55
N ALA A 80 15.25 -9.02 3.20
CA ALA A 80 16.40 -9.59 2.51
C ALA A 80 16.61 -9.00 1.11
N LEU A 81 15.53 -8.58 0.46
CA LEU A 81 15.52 -7.98 -0.88
C LEU A 81 15.73 -6.45 -0.85
N GLY A 82 15.82 -5.82 0.32
CA GLY A 82 15.78 -4.36 0.44
C GLY A 82 14.49 -3.78 -0.17
N SER A 83 13.41 -4.54 -0.11
CA SER A 83 12.11 -4.20 -0.71
C SER A 83 11.06 -3.95 0.36
N VAL A 84 9.92 -3.46 -0.08
CA VAL A 84 8.74 -3.33 0.78
C VAL A 84 7.85 -4.55 0.60
N ASP A 85 7.35 -5.10 1.72
CA ASP A 85 6.39 -6.19 1.68
C ASP A 85 5.02 -5.69 1.22
N ILE A 86 4.63 -6.06 -0.01
CA ILE A 86 3.30 -5.81 -0.56
C ILE A 86 2.63 -7.11 -1.06
N PHE A 87 3.15 -8.27 -0.65
CA PHE A 87 2.61 -9.54 -1.13
C PHE A 87 1.15 -9.78 -0.75
N GLY A 88 0.75 -9.37 0.42
CA GLY A 88 -0.55 -9.74 0.94
C GLY A 88 -0.79 -11.25 0.83
N ASP A 89 -1.97 -11.64 0.35
CA ASP A 89 -2.35 -13.05 0.16
C ASP A 89 -1.69 -13.73 -1.06
N THR A 90 -0.79 -13.03 -1.77
CA THR A 90 -0.21 -13.51 -3.04
C THR A 90 1.18 -14.11 -2.92
N LEU A 91 1.73 -14.25 -1.70
CA LEU A 91 3.08 -14.78 -1.48
C LEU A 91 3.27 -16.18 -2.09
N ASP A 92 2.31 -17.08 -1.89
CA ASP A 92 2.39 -18.44 -2.47
C ASP A 92 2.39 -18.39 -4.00
N GLY A 93 1.57 -17.55 -4.60
CA GLY A 93 1.54 -17.35 -6.05
C GLY A 93 2.87 -16.79 -6.58
N TRP A 94 3.46 -15.84 -5.87
CA TRP A 94 4.75 -15.28 -6.22
C TRP A 94 5.90 -16.32 -6.13
N ILE A 95 5.91 -17.14 -5.07
CA ILE A 95 6.89 -18.22 -4.92
C ILE A 95 6.82 -19.19 -6.10
N VAL A 96 5.61 -19.60 -6.50
CA VAL A 96 5.38 -20.52 -7.63
C VAL A 96 5.77 -19.88 -8.96
N SER A 97 5.32 -18.67 -9.25
CA SER A 97 5.58 -18.00 -10.53
C SER A 97 7.06 -17.70 -10.75
N ASN A 98 7.85 -17.61 -9.68
CA ASN A 98 9.31 -17.39 -9.75
C ASN A 98 10.14 -18.66 -9.57
N ASN A 99 9.51 -19.83 -9.51
CA ASN A 99 10.17 -21.13 -9.36
C ASN A 99 10.98 -21.30 -8.06
N TYR A 100 10.55 -20.68 -6.97
CA TYR A 100 11.21 -20.78 -5.66
C TYR A 100 10.68 -21.93 -4.79
N GLU A 101 9.77 -22.76 -5.29
CA GLU A 101 9.19 -23.91 -4.57
C GLU A 101 10.28 -24.90 -4.12
N SER A 102 11.32 -25.09 -4.91
CA SER A 102 12.45 -25.95 -4.56
C SER A 102 13.22 -25.48 -3.32
N LEU A 103 13.17 -24.18 -3.00
CA LEU A 103 13.78 -23.63 -1.79
C LEU A 103 12.97 -23.94 -0.54
N GLN A 104 11.66 -24.21 -0.63
CA GLN A 104 10.81 -24.52 0.50
C GLN A 104 11.13 -25.87 1.15
N THR A 105 11.73 -26.78 0.40
CA THR A 105 11.97 -28.19 0.84
C THR A 105 13.44 -28.51 1.09
N LYS A 106 14.36 -27.64 0.77
CA LYS A 106 15.80 -27.85 0.95
C LYS A 106 16.27 -27.33 2.30
N ASP A 107 17.00 -28.13 3.05
CA ASP A 107 17.63 -27.67 4.28
C ASP A 107 18.76 -26.66 3.96
N LEU A 108 18.89 -25.61 4.77
CA LEU A 108 19.92 -24.57 4.57
C LEU A 108 21.34 -25.15 4.60
N HIS A 109 21.58 -26.20 5.37
CA HIS A 109 22.90 -26.86 5.45
C HIS A 109 23.26 -27.63 4.18
N ASP A 110 22.27 -28.05 3.36
CA ASP A 110 22.47 -28.72 2.09
C ASP A 110 22.76 -27.75 0.93
N ILE A 111 22.45 -26.45 1.14
CA ILE A 111 22.71 -25.40 0.16
C ILE A 111 24.13 -24.89 0.36
N LYS A 112 24.98 -25.07 -0.67
CA LYS A 112 26.36 -24.60 -0.66
C LYS A 112 26.51 -23.34 -1.51
N ILE A 113 27.31 -22.39 -1.02
CA ILE A 113 27.55 -21.12 -1.71
C ILE A 113 29.04 -20.90 -1.92
N GLN A 114 29.38 -20.27 -3.04
CA GLN A 114 30.68 -19.69 -3.31
C GLN A 114 30.49 -18.23 -3.72
N SER A 115 31.12 -17.30 -3.04
CA SER A 115 30.94 -15.89 -3.29
C SER A 115 32.21 -15.17 -3.67
N SER A 116 32.06 -14.09 -4.43
CA SER A 116 33.10 -13.11 -4.72
C SER A 116 32.54 -11.72 -4.58
N LYS A 117 33.38 -10.77 -4.15
CA LYS A 117 32.97 -9.37 -3.92
C LYS A 117 33.84 -8.43 -4.73
N ASP A 118 33.19 -7.49 -5.43
CA ASP A 118 33.84 -6.37 -6.10
C ASP A 118 33.17 -5.06 -5.71
N GLY A 119 33.84 -4.26 -4.89
CA GLY A 119 33.33 -2.99 -4.41
C GLY A 119 32.03 -3.14 -3.60
N LYS A 120 30.94 -2.62 -4.13
CA LYS A 120 29.59 -2.63 -3.54
C LYS A 120 28.69 -3.75 -4.06
N VAL A 121 29.22 -4.64 -4.89
CA VAL A 121 28.47 -5.75 -5.47
C VAL A 121 29.18 -7.05 -5.08
N ALA A 122 28.42 -8.03 -4.65
CA ALA A 122 28.89 -9.39 -4.45
C ALA A 122 28.09 -10.35 -5.35
N THR A 123 28.79 -11.32 -5.95
CA THR A 123 28.20 -12.42 -6.72
C THR A 123 28.22 -13.67 -5.88
N ILE A 124 27.09 -14.36 -5.73
CA ILE A 124 26.92 -15.55 -4.91
C ILE A 124 26.42 -16.67 -5.83
N ASN A 125 27.27 -17.65 -6.08
CA ASN A 125 26.92 -18.87 -6.78
C ASN A 125 26.32 -19.86 -5.79
N VAL A 126 25.08 -20.25 -5.99
CA VAL A 126 24.29 -21.11 -5.11
C VAL A 126 24.14 -22.48 -5.73
N PHE A 127 24.61 -23.51 -5.03
CA PHE A 127 24.56 -24.90 -5.44
C PHE A 127 23.48 -25.60 -4.62
N PHE A 128 22.43 -26.02 -5.29
CA PHE A 128 21.31 -26.78 -4.67
C PHE A 128 21.54 -28.29 -4.71
N GLU A 129 22.56 -28.73 -5.43
CA GLU A 129 23.05 -30.10 -5.57
C GLU A 129 24.57 -30.10 -5.34
N GLU A 130 25.14 -31.30 -5.14
CA GLU A 130 26.59 -31.38 -5.05
C GLU A 130 27.23 -30.76 -6.31
N PRO A 131 28.20 -29.85 -6.14
CA PRO A 131 28.86 -29.22 -7.26
C PRO A 131 29.51 -30.27 -8.19
N ASN A 132 29.31 -30.13 -9.49
CA ASN A 132 30.01 -30.92 -10.49
C ASN A 132 31.52 -30.61 -10.49
N GLU A 133 32.32 -31.35 -11.26
CA GLU A 133 33.80 -31.23 -11.26
C GLU A 133 34.27 -29.81 -11.64
N ASP A 134 33.57 -29.15 -12.54
CA ASP A 134 33.86 -27.78 -12.99
C ASP A 134 33.07 -26.72 -12.22
N LYS A 135 32.26 -27.13 -11.25
CA LYS A 135 31.40 -26.22 -10.43
C LYS A 135 30.50 -25.36 -11.29
N SER A 136 29.90 -25.86 -12.35
CA SER A 136 29.07 -25.12 -13.29
C SER A 136 27.54 -25.23 -13.00
N ASN A 137 27.11 -26.10 -12.06
CA ASN A 137 25.71 -26.33 -11.72
C ASN A 137 25.24 -25.41 -10.58
N PHE A 138 25.26 -24.13 -10.83
CA PHE A 138 24.83 -23.12 -9.83
C PHE A 138 23.75 -22.15 -10.38
N VAL A 139 23.06 -21.49 -9.46
CA VAL A 139 22.25 -20.32 -9.73
C VAL A 139 22.97 -19.11 -9.17
N GLU A 140 23.12 -18.08 -9.98
CA GLU A 140 23.78 -16.83 -9.57
C GLU A 140 22.79 -15.89 -8.91
N TYR A 141 23.15 -15.42 -7.73
CA TYR A 141 22.51 -14.33 -7.02
C TYR A 141 23.47 -13.15 -6.90
N LYS A 142 22.93 -11.95 -6.83
CA LYS A 142 23.72 -10.75 -6.55
C LYS A 142 23.33 -10.18 -5.20
N SER A 143 24.31 -9.63 -4.50
CA SER A 143 24.09 -8.83 -3.31
C SER A 143 24.68 -7.46 -3.53
N ASP A 144 23.88 -6.42 -3.34
CA ASP A 144 24.23 -5.02 -3.57
C ASP A 144 24.24 -4.26 -2.26
N PHE A 145 25.21 -3.35 -2.07
CA PHE A 145 25.31 -2.50 -0.90
C PHE A 145 24.73 -1.11 -1.19
N ASP A 146 23.62 -0.77 -0.57
CA ASP A 146 22.93 0.52 -0.75
C ASP A 146 23.61 1.72 -0.06
N GLY A 147 24.60 1.47 0.77
CA GLY A 147 25.30 2.46 1.61
C GLY A 147 25.06 2.27 3.11
N LYS A 148 24.14 1.39 3.48
CA LYS A 148 23.82 1.02 4.87
C LYS A 148 23.95 -0.48 5.08
N GLU A 149 23.26 -1.26 4.24
CA GLU A 149 23.17 -2.70 4.35
C GLU A 149 23.28 -3.37 2.98
N TRP A 150 23.36 -4.69 2.99
CA TRP A 150 23.43 -5.51 1.81
C TRP A 150 22.07 -6.14 1.54
N ASP A 151 21.62 -6.04 0.29
CA ASP A 151 20.37 -6.61 -0.20
C ASP A 151 20.63 -7.65 -1.27
N ILE A 152 19.85 -8.72 -1.28
CA ILE A 152 19.97 -9.75 -2.32
C ILE A 152 19.12 -9.37 -3.55
N THR A 153 19.67 -9.57 -4.73
CA THR A 153 18.95 -9.49 -5.99
C THR A 153 18.89 -10.90 -6.60
N PRO A 154 17.75 -11.58 -6.52
CA PRO A 154 17.58 -12.88 -7.16
C PRO A 154 17.50 -12.75 -8.67
N PRO A 155 17.77 -13.84 -9.44
CA PRO A 155 17.77 -13.81 -10.89
C PRO A 155 16.39 -13.54 -11.51
N THR A 156 15.31 -13.78 -10.75
CA THR A 156 13.92 -13.58 -11.18
C THR A 156 13.08 -13.03 -10.02
N GLY A 157 11.93 -12.45 -10.33
CA GLY A 157 10.88 -12.16 -9.34
C GLY A 157 10.95 -10.82 -8.63
N LEU A 158 11.81 -9.90 -9.08
CA LEU A 158 11.76 -8.52 -8.59
C LEU A 158 11.20 -7.58 -9.65
N SER A 159 10.23 -6.77 -9.27
CA SER A 159 9.91 -5.54 -9.96
C SER A 159 10.87 -4.44 -9.51
N THR A 160 11.25 -3.58 -10.43
CA THR A 160 11.99 -2.35 -10.13
C THR A 160 10.99 -1.22 -10.03
N ASP A 161 11.13 -0.36 -9.03
CA ASP A 161 10.38 0.89 -8.84
C ASP A 161 8.86 0.78 -8.99
N TYR A 162 8.18 0.62 -7.87
CA TYR A 162 6.72 0.69 -7.83
C TYR A 162 6.28 2.07 -7.33
N THR A 163 5.43 2.74 -8.10
CA THR A 163 4.86 4.02 -7.68
C THR A 163 3.35 3.89 -7.60
N PHE A 164 2.78 4.24 -6.45
CA PHE A 164 1.34 4.42 -6.29
C PHE A 164 1.04 5.82 -5.75
N TYR A 165 -0.21 6.23 -5.86
CA TYR A 165 -0.68 7.55 -5.41
C TYR A 165 -1.70 7.41 -4.29
N ALA A 166 -1.79 8.43 -3.44
CA ALA A 166 -2.82 8.50 -2.40
C ALA A 166 -3.19 9.96 -2.09
N PRO A 167 -4.43 10.22 -1.65
CA PRO A 167 -4.86 11.55 -1.21
C PRO A 167 -4.27 11.98 0.14
N VAL A 168 -3.57 11.07 0.83
CA VAL A 168 -2.97 11.27 2.15
C VAL A 168 -1.50 10.90 2.13
N ASN A 169 -0.70 11.50 3.02
CA ASN A 169 0.75 11.27 3.12
C ASN A 169 1.13 10.08 4.01
N SER A 170 0.18 9.41 4.59
CA SER A 170 0.41 8.24 5.44
C SER A 170 -0.49 7.09 5.01
N VAL A 171 0.14 6.09 4.43
CA VAL A 171 -0.47 4.83 4.00
C VAL A 171 0.35 3.70 4.59
N SER A 172 -0.31 2.66 5.11
CA SER A 172 0.35 1.43 5.54
C SER A 172 -0.06 0.28 4.64
N ILE A 173 0.89 -0.59 4.30
CA ILE A 173 0.68 -1.84 3.57
C ILE A 173 1.26 -2.95 4.44
N ASN A 174 0.47 -3.98 4.76
CA ASN A 174 0.88 -5.07 5.66
C ASN A 174 1.50 -4.54 6.98
N ASP A 175 0.85 -3.55 7.59
CA ASP A 175 1.29 -2.86 8.81
C ASP A 175 2.61 -2.07 8.70
N VAL A 176 3.25 -2.02 7.54
CA VAL A 176 4.44 -1.20 7.29
C VAL A 176 4.01 0.21 6.85
N ASP A 177 4.48 1.23 7.56
CA ASP A 177 4.22 2.63 7.22
C ASP A 177 5.04 3.07 6.01
N MET A 178 4.35 3.53 4.95
CA MET A 178 4.94 4.00 3.71
C MET A 178 5.24 5.50 3.69
N SER A 179 4.99 6.23 4.76
CA SER A 179 5.11 7.71 4.79
C SER A 179 6.50 8.23 4.42
N THR A 180 7.56 7.44 4.66
CA THR A 180 8.94 7.79 4.29
C THR A 180 9.18 7.82 2.77
N TYR A 181 8.30 7.20 1.99
CA TYR A 181 8.36 7.16 0.52
C TYR A 181 7.44 8.21 -0.12
N ALA A 182 6.68 8.96 0.69
CA ALA A 182 5.70 9.92 0.20
C ALA A 182 6.37 11.22 -0.27
N ALA A 183 6.00 11.67 -1.45
CA ALA A 183 6.31 13.00 -1.97
C ALA A 183 5.02 13.69 -2.45
N SER A 184 4.91 15.02 -2.27
CA SER A 184 3.75 15.77 -2.75
C SER A 184 3.60 15.65 -4.26
N ASP A 185 2.39 15.39 -4.72
CA ASP A 185 2.00 15.37 -6.13
C ASP A 185 0.84 16.32 -6.39
N SER A 186 0.92 17.09 -7.47
CA SER A 186 -0.06 18.13 -7.79
C SER A 186 -1.42 17.59 -8.25
N ASN A 187 -1.48 16.35 -8.73
CA ASN A 187 -2.69 15.78 -9.33
C ASN A 187 -3.43 14.84 -8.37
N TYR A 188 -2.66 14.08 -7.55
CA TYR A 188 -3.20 12.97 -6.77
C TYR A 188 -2.95 13.09 -5.27
N GLY A 189 -2.36 14.20 -4.81
CA GLY A 189 -2.03 14.47 -3.41
C GLY A 189 -0.61 14.03 -3.06
N TYR A 190 -0.31 12.74 -3.06
CA TYR A 190 1.02 12.20 -2.77
C TYR A 190 1.36 11.03 -3.70
N ALA A 191 2.61 11.01 -4.15
CA ALA A 191 3.22 9.88 -4.86
C ALA A 191 4.11 9.10 -3.89
N PHE A 192 3.97 7.80 -3.83
CA PHE A 192 4.78 6.89 -3.03
C PHE A 192 5.66 6.08 -3.98
N SER A 193 6.95 6.38 -4.00
CA SER A 193 7.92 5.67 -4.84
C SER A 193 8.69 4.67 -4.01
N LEU A 194 8.35 3.39 -4.16
CA LEU A 194 8.96 2.28 -3.44
C LEU A 194 10.10 1.71 -4.26
N PRO A 195 11.32 1.67 -3.71
CA PRO A 195 12.42 0.99 -4.36
C PRO A 195 12.20 -0.53 -4.24
N ARG A 196 12.36 -1.25 -5.33
CA ARG A 196 12.28 -2.71 -5.40
C ARG A 196 11.03 -3.28 -4.71
N VAL A 197 9.98 -3.44 -5.47
CA VAL A 197 8.73 -4.04 -5.02
C VAL A 197 8.57 -5.40 -5.65
N ILE A 198 8.04 -6.33 -4.89
CA ILE A 198 7.64 -7.62 -5.42
C ILE A 198 6.31 -7.43 -6.14
N GLU A 199 6.31 -7.66 -7.44
CA GLU A 199 5.13 -7.48 -8.27
C GLU A 199 4.07 -8.50 -7.90
N THR A 200 2.87 -8.03 -7.56
CA THR A 200 1.69 -8.86 -7.37
C THR A 200 0.65 -8.47 -8.41
N ASP A 201 0.00 -9.46 -9.01
CA ASP A 201 -1.14 -9.22 -9.93
C ASP A 201 -2.40 -8.74 -9.20
N SER A 202 -2.38 -8.72 -7.88
CA SER A 202 -3.52 -8.32 -7.04
C SER A 202 -3.39 -6.87 -6.57
N SER A 203 -4.53 -6.24 -6.36
CA SER A 203 -4.61 -4.93 -5.71
C SER A 203 -4.33 -5.10 -4.21
N PRO A 204 -3.15 -4.72 -3.68
CA PRO A 204 -2.82 -4.96 -2.29
C PRO A 204 -3.74 -4.17 -1.36
N ASP A 205 -4.09 -4.80 -0.24
CA ASP A 205 -4.80 -4.13 0.83
C ASP A 205 -3.90 -3.07 1.46
N CYS A 206 -4.48 -1.95 1.84
CA CYS A 206 -3.79 -0.87 2.50
C CYS A 206 -4.65 -0.24 3.59
N VAL A 207 -4.03 0.57 4.42
CA VAL A 207 -4.71 1.41 5.40
C VAL A 207 -4.33 2.86 5.17
N LEU A 208 -5.31 3.71 4.92
CA LEU A 208 -5.12 5.16 4.84
C LEU A 208 -5.23 5.74 6.25
N ASN A 209 -4.17 6.40 6.71
CA ASN A 209 -4.17 7.11 7.98
C ASN A 209 -4.53 8.58 7.72
N THR A 210 -5.71 8.97 8.14
CA THR A 210 -6.26 10.31 7.93
C THR A 210 -6.40 11.06 9.25
N SER A 211 -6.68 12.35 9.21
CA SER A 211 -7.03 13.12 10.41
C SER A 211 -8.37 12.69 11.03
N LEU A 212 -9.20 11.96 10.27
CA LEU A 212 -10.49 11.42 10.68
C LEU A 212 -10.39 10.00 11.26
N GLY A 213 -9.20 9.38 11.19
CA GLY A 213 -8.95 8.02 11.64
C GLY A 213 -8.31 7.13 10.59
N LYS A 214 -8.34 5.83 10.85
CA LYS A 214 -7.79 4.80 9.96
C LYS A 214 -8.89 4.18 9.12
N TYR A 215 -8.66 4.09 7.82
CA TYR A 215 -9.61 3.51 6.87
C TYR A 215 -8.94 2.38 6.10
N SER A 216 -9.55 1.21 6.13
CA SER A 216 -9.17 0.11 5.24
C SER A 216 -9.35 0.53 3.79
N GLY A 217 -8.42 0.10 2.93
CA GLY A 217 -8.43 0.47 1.53
C GLY A 217 -7.73 -0.57 0.67
N LYS A 218 -7.65 -0.26 -0.62
CA LYS A 218 -6.93 -1.04 -1.62
C LYS A 218 -6.17 -0.13 -2.56
N ILE A 219 -5.02 -0.60 -3.03
CA ILE A 219 -4.36 0.03 -4.17
C ILE A 219 -4.99 -0.55 -5.45
N ILE A 220 -5.68 0.26 -6.19
CA ILE A 220 -6.36 -0.14 -7.42
C ILE A 220 -5.76 0.55 -8.64
N ASN A 221 -5.78 -0.11 -9.78
CA ASN A 221 -5.40 0.50 -11.05
C ASN A 221 -6.57 1.33 -11.59
N ALA A 222 -6.44 2.65 -11.49
CA ALA A 222 -7.45 3.58 -11.90
C ALA A 222 -7.16 4.15 -13.29
N SER A 223 -8.18 4.19 -14.16
CA SER A 223 -8.07 4.85 -15.48
C SER A 223 -8.02 6.36 -15.30
N THR A 224 -6.97 7.02 -15.81
CA THR A 224 -6.75 8.45 -15.65
C THR A 224 -7.18 9.30 -16.86
N SER A 225 -7.48 8.68 -17.97
CA SER A 225 -7.86 9.40 -19.20
C SER A 225 -8.58 8.53 -20.21
N SER A 226 -9.19 9.18 -21.19
CA SER A 226 -9.79 8.55 -22.39
C SER A 226 -8.79 7.71 -23.22
N TYR A 227 -7.51 7.77 -22.91
CA TYR A 227 -6.43 7.06 -23.63
C TYR A 227 -5.99 5.75 -22.96
N GLY A 228 -6.70 5.30 -21.92
CA GLY A 228 -6.46 3.98 -21.30
C GLY A 228 -5.21 3.88 -20.43
N SER A 229 -4.58 4.99 -20.05
CA SER A 229 -3.52 4.98 -19.06
C SER A 229 -4.11 4.68 -17.68
N THR A 230 -3.52 3.73 -16.98
CA THR A 230 -3.89 3.39 -15.61
C THR A 230 -2.77 3.74 -14.66
N ILE A 231 -3.13 4.20 -13.46
CA ILE A 231 -2.19 4.45 -12.38
C ILE A 231 -2.67 3.72 -11.12
N PRO A 232 -1.76 3.19 -10.31
CA PRO A 232 -2.09 2.62 -9.00
C PRO A 232 -2.46 3.73 -8.02
N ILE A 233 -3.67 3.67 -7.43
CA ILE A 233 -4.13 4.63 -6.42
C ILE A 233 -4.62 3.89 -5.18
N ALA A 234 -4.14 4.29 -4.00
CA ALA A 234 -4.65 3.81 -2.72
C ALA A 234 -5.98 4.51 -2.41
N MET A 235 -7.05 3.73 -2.31
CA MET A 235 -8.40 4.22 -2.08
C MET A 235 -9.04 3.53 -0.88
N ALA A 236 -9.69 4.32 -0.03
CA ALA A 236 -10.45 3.78 1.09
C ALA A 236 -11.68 3.01 0.62
N VAL A 237 -12.00 1.94 1.33
CA VAL A 237 -13.24 1.19 1.17
C VAL A 237 -14.17 1.58 2.31
N PHE A 238 -15.18 2.39 2.03
CA PHE A 238 -16.15 2.84 3.02
C PHE A 238 -17.21 1.76 3.27
N THR A 239 -17.48 1.49 4.54
CA THR A 239 -18.62 0.64 4.94
C THR A 239 -19.94 1.35 4.67
N GLU A 240 -21.05 0.61 4.58
CA GLU A 240 -22.38 1.19 4.37
C GLU A 240 -22.79 2.14 5.52
N ASP A 241 -22.35 1.88 6.75
CA ASP A 241 -22.62 2.76 7.87
C ASP A 241 -21.82 4.08 7.77
N GLN A 242 -20.55 4.01 7.35
CA GLN A 242 -19.75 5.22 7.07
C GLN A 242 -20.36 6.05 5.94
N LYS A 243 -20.82 5.42 4.86
CA LYS A 243 -21.50 6.11 3.76
C LYS A 243 -22.78 6.81 4.22
N LYS A 244 -23.60 6.13 5.02
CA LYS A 244 -24.82 6.74 5.61
C LYS A 244 -24.50 7.92 6.50
N GLU A 245 -23.46 7.81 7.32
CA GLU A 245 -23.02 8.89 8.20
C GLU A 245 -22.56 10.12 7.40
N ILE A 246 -21.72 9.91 6.37
CA ILE A 246 -21.25 10.99 5.48
C ILE A 246 -22.43 11.65 4.76
N ASN A 247 -23.37 10.85 4.24
CA ASN A 247 -24.58 11.36 3.61
C ASN A 247 -25.41 12.20 4.57
N GLN A 248 -25.52 11.79 5.84
CA GLN A 248 -26.25 12.55 6.84
C GLN A 248 -25.59 13.90 7.13
N TYR A 249 -24.25 13.94 7.23
CA TYR A 249 -23.54 15.23 7.37
C TYR A 249 -23.79 16.16 6.19
N PHE A 250 -23.82 15.64 4.98
CA PHE A 250 -24.18 16.43 3.80
C PHE A 250 -25.61 16.97 3.89
N VAL A 251 -26.59 16.11 4.24
CA VAL A 251 -28.00 16.48 4.36
C VAL A 251 -28.18 17.56 5.43
N ASP A 252 -27.51 17.42 6.58
CA ASP A 252 -27.58 18.39 7.67
C ASP A 252 -27.02 19.76 7.27
N CYS A 253 -25.84 19.75 6.59
CA CYS A 253 -25.25 20.99 6.07
C CYS A 253 -26.13 21.64 5.01
N ALA A 254 -26.66 20.88 4.06
CA ALA A 254 -27.50 21.39 2.99
C ALA A 254 -28.80 21.99 3.53
N ASN A 255 -29.48 21.31 4.45
CA ASN A 255 -30.70 21.82 5.09
C ASN A 255 -30.42 23.09 5.89
N SER A 256 -29.29 23.15 6.61
CA SER A 256 -28.88 24.35 7.34
C SER A 256 -28.66 25.56 6.41
N VAL A 257 -28.04 25.30 5.22
CA VAL A 257 -27.90 26.38 4.22
C VAL A 257 -29.26 26.84 3.70
N PHE A 258 -30.23 25.94 3.42
CA PHE A 258 -31.58 26.33 3.04
C PHE A 258 -32.30 27.11 4.13
N ASP A 259 -32.10 26.75 5.41
CA ASP A 259 -32.68 27.51 6.54
C ASP A 259 -32.11 28.94 6.62
N MET A 260 -30.79 29.09 6.37
CA MET A 260 -30.15 30.41 6.26
C MET A 260 -30.71 31.24 5.11
N MET A 261 -30.92 30.62 3.93
CA MET A 261 -31.53 31.28 2.79
C MET A 261 -32.95 31.76 3.10
N ARG A 262 -33.76 30.93 3.78
CA ARG A 262 -35.16 31.30 4.20
C ARG A 262 -35.20 32.44 5.18
N THR A 263 -34.24 32.49 6.08
CA THR A 263 -34.19 33.52 7.15
C THR A 263 -33.46 34.79 6.75
N GLY A 264 -32.87 34.83 5.55
CA GLY A 264 -32.07 35.96 5.07
C GLY A 264 -30.81 36.20 5.89
N ALA A 265 -30.12 35.11 6.28
CA ALA A 265 -28.88 35.20 7.05
C ALA A 265 -27.77 35.94 6.29
N ASP A 266 -26.91 36.62 7.03
CA ASP A 266 -25.73 37.30 6.46
C ASP A 266 -24.78 36.37 5.76
N ARG A 267 -24.11 36.88 4.70
CA ARG A 267 -23.15 36.10 3.87
C ARG A 267 -22.12 35.33 4.72
N ASP A 268 -21.55 35.95 5.73
CA ASP A 268 -20.51 35.35 6.57
C ASP A 268 -21.01 34.16 7.40
N SER A 269 -22.30 34.13 7.73
CA SER A 269 -22.94 33.06 8.48
C SER A 269 -22.90 31.73 7.76
N TYR A 270 -22.86 31.71 6.42
CA TYR A 270 -22.82 30.50 5.59
C TYR A 270 -21.53 29.71 5.77
N SER A 271 -20.45 30.37 6.22
CA SER A 271 -19.16 29.72 6.50
C SER A 271 -19.26 28.68 7.62
N ALA A 272 -20.34 28.65 8.38
CA ALA A 272 -20.60 27.61 9.37
C ALA A 272 -20.82 26.21 8.72
N TYR A 273 -21.40 26.17 7.51
CA TYR A 273 -21.77 24.93 6.82
C TYR A 273 -21.26 24.83 5.40
N LEU A 274 -20.89 25.94 4.77
CA LEU A 274 -20.53 26.04 3.37
C LEU A 274 -19.21 26.81 3.21
N LEU A 275 -18.16 26.13 2.71
CA LEU A 275 -16.87 26.74 2.41
C LEU A 275 -16.71 27.06 0.92
N ASP A 276 -17.60 26.55 0.07
CA ASP A 276 -17.56 26.79 -1.38
C ASP A 276 -17.92 28.24 -1.69
N SER A 277 -16.91 29.05 -2.01
CA SER A 277 -17.08 30.47 -2.33
C SER A 277 -17.97 30.69 -3.58
N ASN A 278 -17.92 29.75 -4.56
CA ASN A 278 -18.75 29.86 -5.76
C ASN A 278 -20.22 29.60 -5.43
N ALA A 279 -20.49 28.62 -4.55
CA ALA A 279 -21.85 28.35 -4.10
C ALA A 279 -22.40 29.51 -3.25
N VAL A 280 -21.58 30.11 -2.38
CA VAL A 280 -21.97 31.32 -1.64
C VAL A 280 -22.20 32.49 -2.59
N SER A 281 -21.32 32.70 -3.58
CA SER A 281 -21.50 33.74 -4.59
C SER A 281 -22.75 33.51 -5.43
N ALA A 282 -23.09 32.28 -5.76
CA ALA A 282 -24.31 31.96 -6.49
C ALA A 282 -25.59 32.34 -5.69
N ILE A 283 -25.51 32.35 -4.34
CA ILE A 283 -26.61 32.79 -3.49
C ILE A 283 -26.67 34.31 -3.40
N PHE A 284 -25.56 35.03 -3.37
CA PHE A 284 -25.52 36.49 -3.07
C PHE A 284 -25.19 37.37 -4.27
N ASP A 285 -24.33 36.96 -5.19
CA ASP A 285 -23.81 37.82 -6.26
C ASP A 285 -24.71 37.76 -7.51
N VAL A 286 -25.98 37.87 -7.27
CA VAL A 286 -27.02 37.77 -8.30
C VAL A 286 -27.46 39.16 -8.70
N ASP A 287 -27.35 39.50 -10.00
CA ASP A 287 -27.72 40.83 -10.51
C ASP A 287 -29.22 41.11 -10.35
N GLY A 288 -29.57 42.17 -9.61
CA GLY A 288 -30.89 42.73 -9.51
C GLY A 288 -31.56 42.52 -8.15
N ASP A 289 -32.33 43.49 -7.72
CA ASP A 289 -33.02 43.57 -6.39
C ASP A 289 -34.01 42.40 -6.19
N ASP A 290 -34.49 41.75 -7.24
CA ASP A 290 -35.51 40.69 -7.15
C ASP A 290 -34.94 39.29 -6.88
N LYS A 291 -33.64 39.10 -6.95
CA LYS A 291 -33.06 37.75 -6.90
C LYS A 291 -32.87 37.19 -5.49
N GLN A 292 -32.55 37.99 -4.48
CA GLN A 292 -32.56 37.50 -3.08
C GLN A 292 -33.96 37.00 -2.70
N THR A 293 -34.98 37.68 -3.20
CA THR A 293 -36.37 37.25 -3.05
C THR A 293 -36.65 35.96 -3.80
N ALA A 294 -36.08 35.77 -5.00
CA ALA A 294 -36.22 34.53 -5.78
C ALA A 294 -35.54 33.36 -5.08
N ILE A 295 -34.32 33.55 -4.55
CA ILE A 295 -33.59 32.55 -3.78
C ILE A 295 -34.30 32.16 -2.51
N ALA A 296 -34.81 33.14 -1.76
CA ALA A 296 -35.63 32.87 -0.58
C ALA A 296 -36.91 32.09 -0.95
N ASN A 297 -37.51 32.38 -2.08
CA ASN A 297 -38.69 31.66 -2.58
C ASN A 297 -38.35 30.24 -2.97
N GLU A 298 -37.21 30.01 -3.65
CA GLU A 298 -36.70 28.66 -3.92
C GLU A 298 -36.43 27.87 -2.65
N ALA A 299 -35.76 28.49 -1.67
CA ALA A 299 -35.48 27.86 -0.38
C ALA A 299 -36.78 27.53 0.38
N ASN A 300 -37.78 28.40 0.30
CA ASN A 300 -39.10 28.16 0.90
C ASN A 300 -39.86 27.01 0.19
N ALA A 301 -39.58 26.75 -1.07
CA ALA A 301 -40.17 25.65 -1.79
C ALA A 301 -39.56 24.29 -1.41
N VAL A 302 -38.31 24.27 -0.96
CA VAL A 302 -37.62 23.04 -0.52
C VAL A 302 -38.02 22.66 0.88
N SER A 303 -38.62 21.49 1.04
CA SER A 303 -39.00 20.97 2.38
C SER A 303 -37.85 20.17 3.02
N ARG A 304 -37.10 19.43 2.24
CA ARG A 304 -35.96 18.66 2.69
C ARG A 304 -35.04 18.21 1.51
N ILE A 305 -33.83 17.85 1.87
CA ILE A 305 -32.87 17.17 0.96
C ILE A 305 -32.74 15.69 1.39
N GLU A 306 -32.74 14.81 0.43
CA GLU A 306 -32.52 13.36 0.62
C GLU A 306 -31.44 12.86 -0.33
N VAL A 307 -30.51 12.04 0.16
CA VAL A 307 -29.59 11.30 -0.71
C VAL A 307 -30.28 10.02 -1.16
N LEU A 308 -30.49 9.86 -2.46
CA LEU A 308 -31.19 8.72 -3.04
C LEU A 308 -30.26 7.53 -3.28
N SER A 309 -29.11 7.78 -3.86
CA SER A 309 -28.09 6.76 -4.13
C SER A 309 -26.72 7.40 -4.35
N ALA A 310 -25.70 6.62 -4.09
CA ALA A 310 -24.38 6.88 -4.62
C ALA A 310 -24.30 6.23 -6.01
N GLU A 311 -23.96 6.99 -7.05
CA GLU A 311 -23.86 6.45 -8.40
C GLU A 311 -22.41 6.16 -8.76
N SER A 312 -22.17 5.00 -9.41
CA SER A 312 -20.93 4.80 -10.12
C SER A 312 -20.89 5.79 -11.29
N VAL A 313 -19.93 6.68 -11.30
CA VAL A 313 -19.66 7.50 -12.47
C VAL A 313 -19.19 6.57 -13.57
N ALA A 314 -19.84 6.59 -14.73
CA ALA A 314 -19.54 5.68 -15.84
C ALA A 314 -18.03 5.71 -16.17
N GLY A 315 -17.37 4.57 -16.06
CA GLY A 315 -15.93 4.41 -16.31
C GLY A 315 -15.02 4.51 -15.09
N TYR A 316 -15.55 4.77 -13.89
CA TYR A 316 -14.79 4.75 -12.64
C TYR A 316 -15.23 3.58 -11.76
N PRO A 317 -14.29 2.94 -11.03
CA PRO A 317 -14.64 1.92 -10.04
C PRO A 317 -15.55 2.48 -8.94
N ASP A 318 -16.33 1.61 -8.27
CA ASP A 318 -17.20 1.98 -7.15
C ASP A 318 -16.46 2.74 -6.02
N ALA A 319 -15.14 2.50 -5.88
CA ALA A 319 -14.28 3.23 -4.96
C ALA A 319 -14.23 4.76 -5.18
N TYR A 320 -14.59 5.24 -6.38
CA TYR A 320 -14.67 6.69 -6.66
C TYR A 320 -16.00 7.32 -6.27
N ILE A 321 -16.99 6.55 -5.86
CA ILE A 321 -18.26 7.12 -5.40
C ILE A 321 -18.03 7.90 -4.11
N TYR A 322 -17.26 7.29 -3.17
CA TYR A 322 -16.77 7.93 -1.97
C TYR A 322 -15.26 7.77 -1.93
N HIS A 323 -14.53 8.87 -1.86
CA HIS A 323 -13.07 8.82 -1.76
C HIS A 323 -12.54 10.02 -0.96
N PHE A 324 -11.41 9.82 -0.31
CA PHE A 324 -10.68 10.94 0.28
C PHE A 324 -10.12 11.83 -0.83
N SER A 325 -10.31 13.14 -0.70
CA SER A 325 -9.63 14.16 -1.51
C SER A 325 -8.46 14.80 -0.76
N SER A 326 -8.44 14.67 0.56
CA SER A 326 -7.33 15.00 1.46
C SER A 326 -7.50 14.24 2.79
N SER A 327 -6.61 14.45 3.76
CA SER A 327 -6.67 13.76 5.06
C SER A 327 -7.92 14.10 5.90
N ASP A 328 -8.60 15.20 5.61
CA ASP A 328 -9.75 15.73 6.32
C ASP A 328 -10.99 15.93 5.44
N SER A 329 -10.90 15.50 4.17
CA SER A 329 -11.93 15.79 3.18
C SER A 329 -12.31 14.53 2.39
N ILE A 330 -13.62 14.31 2.27
CA ILE A 330 -14.21 13.21 1.50
C ILE A 330 -15.03 13.79 0.37
N THR A 331 -14.73 13.36 -0.85
CA THR A 331 -15.57 13.64 -2.03
C THR A 331 -16.52 12.48 -2.26
N MET A 332 -17.79 12.81 -2.52
CA MET A 332 -18.83 11.85 -2.85
C MET A 332 -19.55 12.25 -4.12
N ASN A 333 -19.78 11.28 -4.99
CA ASN A 333 -20.61 11.40 -6.18
C ASN A 333 -22.00 10.86 -5.83
N ILE A 334 -22.96 11.75 -5.66
CA ILE A 334 -24.28 11.40 -5.13
C ILE A 334 -25.39 11.85 -6.07
N ARG A 335 -26.47 11.06 -6.09
CA ARG A 335 -27.78 11.52 -6.51
C ARG A 335 -28.57 11.94 -5.28
N TYR A 336 -29.05 13.16 -5.28
CA TYR A 336 -29.90 13.68 -4.23
C TYR A 336 -31.22 14.15 -4.79
N ASN A 337 -32.22 14.21 -3.91
CA ASN A 337 -33.55 14.70 -4.18
C ASN A 337 -33.82 15.94 -3.32
N ALA A 338 -34.15 17.05 -3.97
CA ALA A 338 -34.77 18.18 -3.30
C ALA A 338 -36.29 17.98 -3.35
N VAL A 339 -36.90 17.73 -2.19
CA VAL A 339 -38.34 17.58 -2.07
C VAL A 339 -38.95 18.97 -2.01
N LEU A 340 -39.63 19.35 -3.07
CA LEU A 340 -40.29 20.65 -3.24
C LEU A 340 -41.78 20.55 -2.92
N SER A 341 -42.41 21.67 -2.64
CA SER A 341 -43.86 21.76 -2.54
C SER A 341 -44.60 21.42 -3.85
N SER A 342 -43.94 21.60 -4.97
CA SER A 342 -44.43 21.29 -6.32
C SER A 342 -44.12 19.88 -6.85
N GLY A 343 -43.31 19.09 -6.11
CA GLY A 343 -42.85 17.77 -6.52
C GLY A 343 -41.41 17.51 -6.11
N GLU A 344 -40.74 16.59 -6.78
CA GLU A 344 -39.36 16.20 -6.49
C GLU A 344 -38.41 16.68 -7.59
N CYS A 345 -37.24 17.16 -7.19
CA CYS A 345 -36.17 17.57 -8.10
C CYS A 345 -34.95 16.68 -7.88
N HIS A 346 -34.70 15.74 -8.80
CA HIS A 346 -33.55 14.85 -8.76
C HIS A 346 -32.32 15.51 -9.37
N ARG A 347 -31.19 15.38 -8.69
CA ARG A 347 -29.90 15.95 -9.11
C ARG A 347 -28.74 15.00 -8.84
N CYS A 348 -27.71 15.15 -9.65
CA CYS A 348 -26.41 14.52 -9.42
C CYS A 348 -25.37 15.60 -9.12
N ALA A 349 -24.50 15.35 -8.14
CA ALA A 349 -23.41 16.24 -7.82
C ALA A 349 -22.20 15.46 -7.28
N ALA A 350 -21.00 15.98 -7.59
CA ALA A 350 -19.80 15.67 -6.83
C ALA A 350 -19.66 16.71 -5.71
N VAL A 351 -19.72 16.25 -4.48
CA VAL A 351 -19.67 17.10 -3.28
C VAL A 351 -18.46 16.72 -2.46
N THR A 352 -17.64 17.70 -2.10
CA THR A 352 -16.55 17.51 -1.14
C THR A 352 -16.98 18.03 0.23
N MET A 353 -16.98 17.11 1.21
CA MET A 353 -17.19 17.42 2.61
C MET A 353 -15.84 17.50 3.31
N THR A 354 -15.61 18.56 4.08
CA THR A 354 -14.38 18.76 4.87
C THR A 354 -14.71 18.85 6.35
N TYR A 355 -13.97 18.13 7.18
CA TYR A 355 -14.06 18.24 8.63
C TYR A 355 -13.08 19.30 9.12
N THR A 356 -13.60 20.38 9.68
CA THR A 356 -12.80 21.49 10.17
C THR A 356 -13.47 22.15 11.38
N ASN A 357 -12.66 22.56 12.36
CA ASN A 357 -13.12 23.20 13.60
C ASN A 357 -14.21 22.39 14.35
N GLY A 358 -14.10 21.05 14.33
CA GLY A 358 -15.02 20.17 15.05
C GLY A 358 -16.36 19.91 14.34
N SER A 359 -16.50 20.31 13.07
CA SER A 359 -17.74 20.09 12.30
C SER A 359 -17.46 19.78 10.83
N TRP A 360 -18.38 19.06 10.19
CA TRP A 360 -18.39 18.85 8.75
C TRP A 360 -18.98 20.06 8.03
N LYS A 361 -18.39 20.40 6.89
CA LYS A 361 -18.84 21.49 6.02
C LYS A 361 -18.76 21.07 4.57
N ILE A 362 -19.62 21.61 3.72
CA ILE A 362 -19.56 21.47 2.27
C ILE A 362 -18.43 22.37 1.76
N ALA A 363 -17.31 21.77 1.33
CA ALA A 363 -16.14 22.52 0.88
C ALA A 363 -16.14 22.83 -0.62
N LYS A 364 -16.76 21.94 -1.43
CA LYS A 364 -16.83 22.11 -2.87
C LYS A 364 -18.03 21.39 -3.44
N ILE A 365 -18.66 22.00 -4.44
CA ILE A 365 -19.73 21.42 -5.22
C ILE A 365 -19.35 21.50 -6.70
N ASN A 366 -19.20 20.34 -7.34
CA ASN A 366 -19.04 20.25 -8.79
C ASN A 366 -20.38 19.82 -9.38
N SER A 367 -21.18 20.78 -9.80
CA SER A 367 -22.46 20.56 -10.48
C SER A 367 -22.60 21.60 -11.59
N THR A 368 -23.11 21.21 -12.73
CA THR A 368 -23.49 22.15 -13.80
C THR A 368 -24.61 23.09 -13.37
N ASN A 369 -25.34 22.73 -12.31
CA ASN A 369 -26.38 23.53 -11.66
C ASN A 369 -26.09 23.61 -10.16
N SER A 370 -26.12 24.79 -9.58
CA SER A 370 -25.88 24.96 -8.15
C SER A 370 -26.83 24.09 -7.32
N LEU A 371 -26.28 23.48 -6.25
CA LEU A 371 -27.07 22.71 -5.29
C LEU A 371 -28.22 23.53 -4.68
N PHE A 372 -28.08 24.84 -4.58
CA PHE A 372 -28.93 25.72 -3.84
C PHE A 372 -29.77 26.68 -4.72
N THR A 373 -29.57 26.66 -6.03
CA THR A 373 -30.26 27.60 -6.95
C THR A 373 -30.83 26.86 -8.14
N ASN A 374 -31.86 27.46 -8.76
CA ASN A 374 -32.59 26.93 -9.94
C ASN A 374 -33.27 25.58 -9.70
N LEU A 375 -33.65 25.24 -8.48
CA LEU A 375 -34.34 23.98 -8.17
C LEU A 375 -35.77 23.97 -8.70
N THR A 376 -36.46 25.13 -8.64
CA THR A 376 -37.84 25.27 -9.09
C THR A 376 -37.99 25.43 -10.61
N ALA A 377 -36.90 25.80 -11.32
CA ALA A 377 -36.88 25.98 -12.76
C ALA A 377 -36.68 24.67 -13.55
N PHE A 378 -36.53 23.54 -12.86
CA PHE A 378 -36.17 22.30 -13.48
C PHE A 378 -37.41 21.43 -13.80
N ASN A 379 -37.45 20.94 -15.05
CA ASN A 379 -38.49 20.02 -15.47
C ASN A 379 -38.25 18.63 -14.86
N PRO A 380 -39.23 18.01 -14.17
CA PRO A 380 -39.05 16.74 -13.46
C PRO A 380 -38.89 15.51 -14.35
N GLU A 381 -38.79 15.66 -15.67
CA GLU A 381 -38.67 14.56 -16.63
C GLU A 381 -37.19 14.27 -17.03
N TRP A 382 -36.36 13.83 -16.07
CA TRP A 382 -35.08 13.18 -16.37
C TRP A 382 -34.89 11.95 -15.51
#